data_a9cffaad494fa093bc3c20ec1ad0de28
#
_entry.id   a9cffaad494fa093bc3c20ec1ad0de28
#
_cell.length_a   1.000
_cell.length_b   1.000
_cell.length_c   1.000
_cell.angle_alpha   90.00
_cell.angle_beta   90.00
_cell.angle_gamma   90.00
#
_symmetry.space_group_name_H-M   'P 1'
#
loop_
_entity.id
_entity.type
_entity.pdbx_description
1 polymer ?
#
loop_
_entity_poly.entity_id
_entity_poly.type
_entity_poly.pdbx_seq_one_letter_code
_entity_poly.pdbx_strand_id
1 'polypeptide(L)'
;MSIYNKLMNIQQSLKVNKNQKNNFSGYNFRSAEQILETVKPLLKKENCVLFSSDEIRNIGDSNYIFTTLKLVDCETGETVEVHSNAREDKMAKGLCSSQMTGVSSSYSKKYALQNLFAIDNSKDADNGEMSMNIFKAQIDMCGTIDELHAVWDNMDETQHVKLKKYVNEKKMELLKNEK
;
A
#
# COMPACT_ATOMS: atom_id res chain seq x y z
N MET A 1 24.46 8.29 -22.72
CA MET A 1 24.23 8.54 -21.26
C MET A 1 23.96 7.18 -20.64
N SER A 2 24.50 6.85 -19.44
CA SER A 2 24.24 5.53 -18.82
C SER A 2 22.78 5.41 -18.37
N ILE A 3 22.27 4.19 -18.29
CA ILE A 3 20.92 3.89 -17.79
C ILE A 3 20.68 4.46 -16.39
N TYR A 4 21.71 4.50 -15.54
CA TYR A 4 21.61 5.06 -14.19
C TYR A 4 21.37 6.58 -14.19
N ASN A 5 22.00 7.32 -15.13
CA ASN A 5 21.75 8.75 -15.27
C ASN A 5 20.31 9.02 -15.79
N LYS A 6 19.83 8.19 -16.74
CA LYS A 6 18.47 8.26 -17.24
C LYS A 6 17.45 7.95 -16.12
N LEU A 7 17.72 6.92 -15.32
CA LEU A 7 16.87 6.60 -14.14
C LEU A 7 16.87 7.74 -13.13
N MET A 8 18.01 8.33 -12.83
CA MET A 8 18.11 9.49 -11.93
C MET A 8 17.28 10.67 -12.41
N ASN A 9 17.32 10.99 -13.72
CA ASN A 9 16.50 12.06 -14.30
C ASN A 9 14.99 11.76 -14.16
N ILE A 10 14.58 10.50 -14.38
CA ILE A 10 13.21 10.06 -14.19
C ILE A 10 12.82 10.23 -12.71
N GLN A 11 13.61 9.74 -11.77
CA GLN A 11 13.33 9.82 -10.32
C GLN A 11 13.18 11.26 -9.85
N GLN A 12 14.04 12.18 -10.31
CA GLN A 12 13.97 13.60 -9.94
C GLN A 12 12.74 14.31 -10.53
N SER A 13 12.31 13.91 -11.72
CA SER A 13 11.19 14.54 -12.42
C SER A 13 9.83 13.96 -12.05
N LEU A 14 9.80 12.72 -11.56
CA LEU A 14 8.57 11.99 -11.27
C LEU A 14 7.92 12.49 -9.98
N LYS A 15 6.71 13.00 -10.10
CA LYS A 15 5.87 13.39 -8.96
C LYS A 15 4.51 12.72 -9.07
N VAL A 16 4.21 11.80 -8.18
CA VAL A 16 2.94 11.07 -8.14
C VAL A 16 2.23 11.37 -6.83
N ASN A 17 1.16 12.14 -6.90
CA ASN A 17 0.35 12.45 -5.73
C ASN A 17 -0.58 11.29 -5.37
N LYS A 18 -0.94 11.18 -4.08
CA LYS A 18 -1.96 10.23 -3.61
C LYS A 18 -3.35 10.83 -3.83
N ASN A 19 -3.91 10.63 -5.03
CA ASN A 19 -5.19 11.22 -5.44
C ASN A 19 -6.37 10.24 -5.36
N GLN A 20 -6.10 8.95 -5.13
CA GLN A 20 -7.14 7.95 -4.98
C GLN A 20 -7.48 7.78 -3.50
N LYS A 21 -8.78 7.74 -3.18
CA LYS A 21 -9.29 7.52 -1.83
C LYS A 21 -9.77 6.09 -1.67
N ASN A 22 -9.26 5.40 -0.67
CA ASN A 22 -9.83 4.12 -0.26
C ASN A 22 -11.11 4.38 0.52
N ASN A 23 -12.27 4.06 -0.06
CA ASN A 23 -13.57 4.32 0.56
C ASN A 23 -13.83 3.47 1.81
N PHE A 24 -13.14 2.33 1.95
CA PHE A 24 -13.28 1.46 3.11
C PHE A 24 -12.42 1.92 4.30
N SER A 25 -11.16 2.29 4.03
CA SER A 25 -10.18 2.66 5.07
C SER A 25 -9.96 4.17 5.19
N GLY A 26 -10.55 4.98 4.30
CA GLY A 26 -10.54 6.45 4.35
C GLY A 26 -9.23 7.12 3.95
N TYR A 27 -8.14 6.39 3.68
CA TYR A 27 -6.85 6.97 3.34
C TYR A 27 -6.68 7.22 1.83
N ASN A 28 -5.81 8.18 1.50
CA ASN A 28 -5.43 8.45 0.13
C ASN A 28 -4.25 7.55 -0.28
N PHE A 29 -4.32 6.99 -1.49
CA PHE A 29 -3.28 6.15 -2.04
C PHE A 29 -2.98 6.48 -3.50
N ARG A 30 -1.90 5.93 -4.03
CA ARG A 30 -1.60 5.91 -5.46
C ARG A 30 -1.66 4.47 -5.96
N SER A 31 -2.26 4.25 -7.13
CA SER A 31 -2.30 2.93 -7.76
C SER A 31 -1.08 2.71 -8.67
N ALA A 32 -0.83 1.45 -9.05
CA ALA A 32 0.20 1.12 -10.03
C ALA A 32 -0.06 1.81 -11.36
N GLU A 33 -1.33 1.88 -11.79
CA GLU A 33 -1.76 2.53 -13.03
C GLU A 33 -1.44 4.02 -13.02
N GLN A 34 -1.72 4.71 -11.90
CA GLN A 34 -1.41 6.12 -11.75
C GLN A 34 0.10 6.40 -11.86
N ILE A 35 0.94 5.55 -11.24
CA ILE A 35 2.40 5.67 -11.36
C ILE A 35 2.81 5.46 -12.82
N LEU A 36 2.29 4.41 -13.48
CA LEU A 36 2.61 4.10 -14.87
C LEU A 36 2.21 5.24 -15.82
N GLU A 37 1.01 5.81 -15.68
CA GLU A 37 0.58 6.95 -16.49
C GLU A 37 1.48 8.17 -16.31
N THR A 38 1.91 8.44 -15.08
CA THR A 38 2.78 9.58 -14.78
C THR A 38 4.21 9.38 -15.30
N VAL A 39 4.72 8.15 -15.28
CA VAL A 39 6.11 7.86 -15.70
C VAL A 39 6.26 7.73 -17.21
N LYS A 40 5.23 7.30 -17.96
CA LYS A 40 5.31 7.10 -19.42
C LYS A 40 5.91 8.29 -20.20
N PRO A 41 5.52 9.55 -19.96
CA PRO A 41 6.14 10.70 -20.65
C PRO A 41 7.63 10.84 -20.35
N LEU A 42 8.05 10.51 -19.10
CA LEU A 42 9.46 10.58 -18.68
C LEU A 42 10.27 9.45 -19.32
N LEU A 43 9.72 8.23 -19.38
CA LEU A 43 10.34 7.12 -20.10
C LEU A 43 10.60 7.46 -21.55
N LYS A 44 9.59 8.06 -22.23
CA LYS A 44 9.74 8.52 -23.63
C LYS A 44 10.84 9.58 -23.75
N LYS A 45 10.88 10.55 -22.82
CA LYS A 45 11.89 11.63 -22.82
C LYS A 45 13.31 11.08 -22.69
N GLU A 46 13.50 10.10 -21.81
CA GLU A 46 14.81 9.47 -21.56
C GLU A 46 15.12 8.30 -22.51
N ASN A 47 14.27 8.06 -23.52
CA ASN A 47 14.39 6.95 -24.48
C ASN A 47 14.54 5.59 -23.80
N CYS A 48 13.70 5.31 -22.81
CA CYS A 48 13.65 4.08 -22.05
C CYS A 48 12.33 3.36 -22.20
N VAL A 49 12.35 2.04 -22.05
CA VAL A 49 11.14 1.20 -21.97
C VAL A 49 11.12 0.42 -20.67
N LEU A 50 9.92 0.22 -20.13
CA LEU A 50 9.69 -0.51 -18.88
C LEU A 50 8.93 -1.80 -19.16
N PHE A 51 9.50 -2.94 -18.75
CA PHE A 51 8.85 -4.24 -18.75
C PHE A 51 8.43 -4.62 -17.33
N SER A 52 7.32 -5.36 -17.24
CA SER A 52 6.83 -5.95 -15.99
C SER A 52 6.51 -7.42 -16.22
N SER A 53 6.97 -8.28 -15.34
CA SER A 53 6.60 -9.70 -15.31
C SER A 53 6.28 -10.13 -13.90
N ASP A 54 5.28 -11.03 -13.77
CA ASP A 54 4.86 -11.58 -12.51
C ASP A 54 5.14 -13.10 -12.48
N GLU A 55 5.56 -13.59 -11.31
CA GLU A 55 5.78 -15.01 -11.01
C GLU A 55 5.07 -15.33 -9.70
N ILE A 56 4.38 -16.46 -9.64
CA ILE A 56 3.76 -16.95 -8.40
C ILE A 56 4.75 -17.91 -7.72
N ARG A 57 5.08 -17.61 -6.46
CA ARG A 57 5.91 -18.49 -5.62
C ARG A 57 5.13 -18.91 -4.37
N ASN A 58 5.21 -20.18 -4.05
CA ASN A 58 4.69 -20.70 -2.79
C ASN A 58 5.79 -20.66 -1.73
N ILE A 59 5.51 -20.03 -0.58
CA ILE A 59 6.42 -19.95 0.55
C ILE A 59 5.64 -20.40 1.80
N GLY A 60 5.97 -21.58 2.30
CA GLY A 60 5.19 -22.24 3.34
C GLY A 60 3.76 -22.50 2.89
N ASP A 61 2.78 -22.03 3.63
CA ASP A 61 1.36 -22.18 3.32
C ASP A 61 0.74 -21.01 2.56
N SER A 62 1.56 -20.14 1.99
CA SER A 62 1.11 -18.89 1.34
C SER A 62 1.70 -18.76 -0.05
N ASN A 63 0.88 -18.24 -0.97
CA ASN A 63 1.33 -17.82 -2.29
C ASN A 63 1.74 -16.35 -2.25
N TYR A 64 2.78 -16.04 -3.00
CA TYR A 64 3.26 -14.69 -3.22
C TYR A 64 3.35 -14.39 -4.71
N ILE A 65 2.92 -13.22 -5.10
CA ILE A 65 3.16 -12.69 -6.43
C ILE A 65 4.47 -11.90 -6.38
N PHE A 66 5.48 -12.38 -7.12
CA PHE A 66 6.75 -11.69 -7.31
C PHE A 66 6.70 -10.92 -8.62
N THR A 67 6.83 -9.62 -8.53
CA THR A 67 6.92 -8.74 -9.70
C THR A 67 8.36 -8.32 -9.94
N THR A 68 8.84 -8.52 -11.15
CA THR A 68 10.10 -7.96 -11.65
C THR A 68 9.78 -6.80 -12.59
N LEU A 69 10.36 -5.64 -12.31
CA LEU A 69 10.39 -4.50 -13.23
C LEU A 69 11.78 -4.37 -13.82
N LYS A 70 11.84 -4.18 -15.13
CA LYS A 70 13.07 -4.00 -15.90
C LYS A 70 12.98 -2.73 -16.71
N LEU A 71 13.81 -1.73 -16.36
CA LEU A 71 14.00 -0.53 -17.14
C LEU A 71 15.12 -0.80 -18.16
N VAL A 72 14.87 -0.51 -19.43
CA VAL A 72 15.82 -0.76 -20.52
C VAL A 72 16.06 0.54 -21.27
N ASP A 73 17.33 0.88 -21.49
CA ASP A 73 17.75 1.92 -22.41
C ASP A 73 17.59 1.46 -23.85
N CYS A 74 16.75 2.14 -24.63
CA CYS A 74 16.47 1.77 -26.03
C CYS A 74 17.67 1.95 -26.98
N GLU A 75 18.69 2.70 -26.56
CA GLU A 75 19.89 2.94 -27.40
C GLU A 75 20.99 1.91 -27.14
N THR A 76 21.24 1.63 -25.87
CA THR A 76 22.39 0.81 -25.45
C THR A 76 22.00 -0.62 -25.08
N GLY A 77 20.72 -0.86 -24.77
CA GLY A 77 20.26 -2.12 -24.20
C GLY A 77 20.64 -2.33 -22.74
N GLU A 78 21.30 -1.36 -22.10
CA GLU A 78 21.58 -1.42 -20.65
C GLU A 78 20.28 -1.53 -19.85
N THR A 79 20.34 -2.24 -18.73
CA THR A 79 19.15 -2.54 -17.92
C THR A 79 19.36 -2.28 -16.44
N VAL A 80 18.27 -1.87 -15.77
CA VAL A 80 18.15 -1.88 -14.31
C VAL A 80 16.92 -2.68 -13.94
N GLU A 81 17.07 -3.59 -12.99
CA GLU A 81 15.97 -4.43 -12.52
C GLU A 81 15.72 -4.21 -11.03
N VAL A 82 14.44 -4.28 -10.64
CA VAL A 82 14.01 -4.34 -9.25
C VAL A 82 12.94 -5.41 -9.08
N HIS A 83 12.88 -5.95 -7.88
CA HIS A 83 11.90 -6.97 -7.52
C HIS A 83 11.05 -6.49 -6.35
N SER A 84 9.82 -6.95 -6.33
CA SER A 84 8.91 -6.76 -5.20
C SER A 84 8.00 -7.97 -5.08
N ASN A 85 7.29 -8.08 -3.98
CA ASN A 85 6.30 -9.14 -3.81
C ASN A 85 5.10 -8.66 -3.00
N ALA A 86 3.98 -9.37 -3.17
CA ALA A 86 2.81 -9.24 -2.32
C ALA A 86 2.26 -10.64 -2.03
N ARG A 87 1.84 -10.87 -0.78
CA ARG A 87 1.19 -12.12 -0.41
C ARG A 87 -0.22 -12.16 -0.98
N GLU A 88 -0.61 -13.31 -1.52
CA GLU A 88 -1.97 -13.58 -1.93
C GLU A 88 -2.79 -14.04 -0.72
N ASP A 89 -3.94 -13.40 -0.49
CA ASP A 89 -4.85 -13.84 0.55
C ASP A 89 -5.52 -15.17 0.16
N LYS A 90 -5.69 -16.08 1.12
CA LYS A 90 -6.33 -17.37 0.87
C LYS A 90 -7.82 -17.25 0.56
N MET A 91 -8.48 -16.26 1.18
CA MET A 91 -9.90 -15.96 0.98
C MET A 91 -10.18 -14.49 1.25
N ALA A 92 -10.95 -13.84 0.38
CA ALA A 92 -11.51 -12.52 0.63
C ALA A 92 -13.00 -12.52 0.28
N LYS A 93 -13.84 -11.98 1.14
CA LYS A 93 -15.29 -11.95 0.94
C LYS A 93 -15.62 -11.15 -0.32
N GLY A 94 -16.31 -11.79 -1.26
CA GLY A 94 -16.77 -11.16 -2.49
C GLY A 94 -15.76 -11.19 -3.65
N LEU A 95 -14.59 -11.82 -3.51
CA LEU A 95 -13.61 -11.99 -4.58
C LEU A 95 -13.47 -13.47 -4.98
N CYS A 96 -13.40 -13.74 -6.28
CA CYS A 96 -12.97 -15.05 -6.78
C CYS A 96 -11.44 -15.15 -6.78
N SER A 97 -10.90 -16.39 -6.90
CA SER A 97 -9.46 -16.65 -6.85
C SER A 97 -8.66 -15.82 -7.86
N SER A 98 -9.14 -15.69 -9.10
CA SER A 98 -8.46 -14.90 -10.13
C SER A 98 -8.41 -13.40 -9.79
N GLN A 99 -9.44 -12.88 -9.12
CA GLN A 99 -9.47 -11.49 -8.66
C GLN A 99 -8.49 -11.28 -7.51
N MET A 100 -8.33 -12.24 -6.60
CA MET A 100 -7.34 -12.17 -5.50
C MET A 100 -5.92 -12.12 -6.05
N THR A 101 -5.59 -12.99 -7.02
CA THR A 101 -4.29 -12.95 -7.71
C THR A 101 -4.06 -11.59 -8.38
N GLY A 102 -5.08 -11.05 -9.08
CA GLY A 102 -5.01 -9.74 -9.72
C GLY A 102 -4.77 -8.58 -8.74
N VAL A 103 -5.42 -8.61 -7.57
CA VAL A 103 -5.19 -7.64 -6.50
C VAL A 103 -3.75 -7.72 -6.00
N SER A 104 -3.24 -8.92 -5.70
CA SER A 104 -1.88 -9.13 -5.21
C SER A 104 -0.82 -8.72 -6.26
N SER A 105 -1.06 -9.00 -7.56
CA SER A 105 -0.24 -8.52 -8.67
C SER A 105 -0.18 -6.99 -8.72
N SER A 106 -1.33 -6.30 -8.60
CA SER A 106 -1.39 -4.84 -8.58
C SER A 106 -0.60 -4.24 -7.41
N TYR A 107 -0.68 -4.84 -6.21
CA TYR A 107 0.11 -4.42 -5.05
C TYR A 107 1.60 -4.66 -5.26
N SER A 108 2.01 -5.85 -5.70
CA SER A 108 3.41 -6.17 -5.97
C SER A 108 4.00 -5.21 -7.01
N LYS A 109 3.28 -4.98 -8.12
CA LYS A 109 3.69 -4.03 -9.17
C LYS A 109 3.81 -2.60 -8.64
N LYS A 110 2.86 -2.14 -7.82
CA LYS A 110 2.93 -0.83 -7.17
C LYS A 110 4.20 -0.67 -6.34
N TYR A 111 4.54 -1.65 -5.52
CA TYR A 111 5.75 -1.62 -4.70
C TYR A 111 7.01 -1.66 -5.55
N ALA A 112 7.05 -2.48 -6.61
CA ALA A 112 8.17 -2.50 -7.54
C ALA A 112 8.37 -1.14 -8.23
N LEU A 113 7.30 -0.47 -8.66
CA LEU A 113 7.36 0.88 -9.24
C LEU A 113 7.87 1.92 -8.23
N GLN A 114 7.39 1.87 -6.99
CA GLN A 114 7.86 2.75 -5.93
C GLN A 114 9.36 2.57 -5.66
N ASN A 115 9.83 1.33 -5.63
CA ASN A 115 11.24 1.00 -5.42
C ASN A 115 12.11 1.47 -6.59
N LEU A 116 11.71 1.17 -7.85
CA LEU A 116 12.50 1.55 -9.02
C LEU A 116 12.62 3.06 -9.16
N PHE A 117 11.53 3.78 -8.96
CA PHE A 117 11.50 5.23 -9.15
C PHE A 117 11.74 6.03 -7.87
N ALA A 118 12.13 5.39 -6.77
CA ALA A 118 12.39 6.02 -5.47
C ALA A 118 11.26 6.97 -5.05
N ILE A 119 10.01 6.52 -5.24
CA ILE A 119 8.83 7.35 -4.91
C ILE A 119 8.70 7.43 -3.40
N ASP A 120 8.94 8.61 -2.84
CA ASP A 120 8.92 8.86 -1.42
C ASP A 120 7.50 8.75 -0.83
N ASN A 121 7.42 8.11 0.32
CA ASN A 121 6.23 8.03 1.16
C ASN A 121 6.30 9.00 2.36
N SER A 122 7.33 9.87 2.43
CA SER A 122 7.64 10.73 3.59
C SER A 122 6.54 11.73 3.98
N LYS A 123 5.49 11.88 3.19
CA LYS A 123 4.26 12.59 3.57
C LYS A 123 3.09 11.64 3.77
N ASP A 124 3.36 10.45 4.32
CA ASP A 124 2.32 9.55 4.78
C ASP A 124 1.73 10.11 6.09
N ALA A 125 0.77 11.03 5.93
CA ALA A 125 -0.30 11.17 6.92
C ALA A 125 -1.03 9.84 7.16
N ASP A 126 -0.79 8.86 6.28
CA ASP A 126 -1.43 7.54 6.24
C ASP A 126 -1.06 6.64 7.42
N ASN A 127 0.16 6.73 7.96
CA ASN A 127 0.52 5.90 9.11
C ASN A 127 -0.34 6.28 10.33
N GLY A 128 -0.65 7.56 10.52
CA GLY A 128 -1.53 8.01 11.59
C GLY A 128 -3.00 7.67 11.34
N GLU A 129 -3.51 7.85 10.13
CA GLU A 129 -4.91 7.55 9.79
C GLU A 129 -5.17 6.05 9.66
N MET A 130 -4.24 5.28 9.10
CA MET A 130 -4.35 3.82 9.02
C MET A 130 -4.36 3.20 10.41
N SER A 131 -3.47 3.61 11.31
CA SER A 131 -3.47 3.14 12.69
C SER A 131 -4.76 3.52 13.42
N MET A 132 -5.27 4.75 13.20
CA MET A 132 -6.56 5.19 13.75
C MET A 132 -7.74 4.34 13.28
N ASN A 133 -7.77 3.95 12.01
CA ASN A 133 -8.86 3.13 11.47
C ASN A 133 -8.78 1.69 11.97
N ILE A 134 -7.55 1.16 12.18
CA ILE A 134 -7.35 -0.14 12.83
C ILE A 134 -7.88 -0.11 14.26
N PHE A 135 -7.52 0.90 15.05
CA PHE A 135 -8.02 1.03 16.42
C PHE A 135 -9.53 1.24 16.49
N LYS A 136 -10.13 2.03 15.58
CA LYS A 136 -11.60 2.13 15.51
C LYS A 136 -12.26 0.79 15.24
N ALA A 137 -11.74 0.01 14.28
CA ALA A 137 -12.26 -1.32 14.01
C ALA A 137 -12.13 -2.27 15.22
N GLN A 138 -11.01 -2.20 15.94
CA GLN A 138 -10.82 -2.97 17.17
C GLN A 138 -11.80 -2.55 18.28
N ILE A 139 -12.00 -1.23 18.46
CA ILE A 139 -12.98 -0.70 19.41
C ILE A 139 -14.40 -1.18 19.07
N ASP A 140 -14.78 -1.16 17.77
CA ASP A 140 -16.11 -1.62 17.34
C ASP A 140 -16.33 -3.11 17.61
N MET A 141 -15.27 -3.92 17.55
CA MET A 141 -15.32 -5.37 17.82
C MET A 141 -15.37 -5.72 19.32
N CYS A 142 -15.05 -4.78 20.21
CA CYS A 142 -15.10 -5.04 21.67
C CYS A 142 -16.53 -5.34 22.12
N GLY A 143 -16.72 -6.46 22.77
CA GLY A 143 -17.95 -6.90 23.41
C GLY A 143 -18.01 -6.63 24.91
N THR A 144 -16.85 -6.33 25.55
CA THR A 144 -16.71 -6.09 26.99
C THR A 144 -15.89 -4.83 27.28
N ILE A 145 -16.04 -4.31 28.51
CA ILE A 145 -15.25 -3.16 29.00
C ILE A 145 -13.75 -3.52 29.12
N ASP A 146 -13.44 -4.75 29.51
CA ASP A 146 -12.06 -5.21 29.66
C ASP A 146 -11.33 -5.28 28.29
N GLU A 147 -12.01 -5.77 27.26
CA GLU A 147 -11.49 -5.73 25.89
C GLU A 147 -11.25 -4.30 25.39
N LEU A 148 -12.17 -3.39 25.71
CA LEU A 148 -12.04 -1.97 25.35
C LEU A 148 -10.84 -1.32 26.06
N HIS A 149 -10.59 -1.65 27.33
CA HIS A 149 -9.41 -1.18 28.08
C HIS A 149 -8.12 -1.74 27.47
N ALA A 150 -8.08 -3.03 27.13
CA ALA A 150 -6.91 -3.63 26.47
C ALA A 150 -6.57 -2.96 25.12
N VAL A 151 -7.57 -2.59 24.33
CA VAL A 151 -7.37 -1.82 23.09
C VAL A 151 -6.86 -0.42 23.40
N TRP A 152 -7.41 0.25 24.42
CA TRP A 152 -6.98 1.58 24.84
C TRP A 152 -5.50 1.59 25.29
N ASP A 153 -5.08 0.66 26.11
CA ASP A 153 -3.72 0.58 26.66
C ASP A 153 -2.63 0.31 25.60
N ASN A 154 -3.02 -0.19 24.41
CA ASN A 154 -2.14 -0.40 23.28
C ASN A 154 -2.01 0.84 22.36
N MET A 155 -2.67 1.95 22.68
CA MET A 155 -2.61 3.19 21.90
C MET A 155 -1.49 4.12 22.39
N ASP A 156 -0.92 4.90 21.44
CA ASP A 156 -0.02 6.01 21.79
C ASP A 156 -0.79 7.28 22.22
N GLU A 157 -0.05 8.28 22.73
CA GLU A 157 -0.64 9.56 23.20
C GLU A 157 -1.47 10.28 22.14
N THR A 158 -1.03 10.24 20.88
CA THR A 158 -1.74 10.90 19.76
C THR A 158 -3.06 10.20 19.46
N GLN A 159 -3.06 8.87 19.51
CA GLN A 159 -4.24 8.04 19.31
C GLN A 159 -5.23 8.20 20.47
N HIS A 160 -4.74 8.25 21.70
CA HIS A 160 -5.56 8.55 22.89
C HIS A 160 -6.33 9.88 22.72
N VAL A 161 -5.64 10.95 22.35
CA VAL A 161 -6.28 12.25 22.17
C VAL A 161 -7.36 12.21 21.09
N LYS A 162 -7.07 11.60 19.93
CA LYS A 162 -7.98 11.59 18.78
C LYS A 162 -9.15 10.62 18.95
N LEU A 163 -8.95 9.48 19.63
CA LEU A 163 -9.97 8.44 19.77
C LEU A 163 -10.73 8.48 21.10
N LYS A 164 -10.37 9.37 22.02
CA LYS A 164 -11.00 9.49 23.35
C LYS A 164 -12.54 9.56 23.30
N LYS A 165 -13.07 10.38 22.39
CA LYS A 165 -14.53 10.50 22.21
C LYS A 165 -15.14 9.19 21.74
N TYR A 166 -14.52 8.54 20.75
CA TYR A 166 -14.98 7.30 20.15
C TYR A 166 -15.00 6.13 21.16
N VAL A 167 -13.94 6.01 21.96
CA VAL A 167 -13.85 5.01 23.04
C VAL A 167 -14.92 5.26 24.11
N ASN A 168 -15.18 6.53 24.48
CA ASN A 168 -16.22 6.85 25.47
C ASN A 168 -17.62 6.51 24.95
N GLU A 169 -17.90 6.74 23.67
CA GLU A 169 -19.17 6.37 23.04
C GLU A 169 -19.38 4.86 23.09
N LYS A 170 -18.35 4.07 22.73
CA LYS A 170 -18.39 2.60 22.82
C LYS A 170 -18.54 2.09 24.25
N LYS A 171 -17.84 2.70 25.22
CA LYS A 171 -17.98 2.37 26.64
C LYS A 171 -19.41 2.56 27.14
N MET A 172 -20.05 3.67 26.74
CA MET A 172 -21.45 3.94 27.11
C MET A 172 -22.43 2.96 26.46
N GLU A 173 -22.15 2.49 25.25
CA GLU A 173 -22.91 1.43 24.56
C GLU A 173 -22.83 0.11 25.35
N LEU A 174 -21.62 -0.34 25.70
CA LEU A 174 -21.39 -1.59 26.43
C LEU A 174 -22.08 -1.58 27.81
N LEU A 175 -21.97 -0.47 28.57
CA LEU A 175 -22.64 -0.32 29.86
C LEU A 175 -24.17 -0.32 29.79
N LYS A 176 -24.78 -0.02 28.63
CA LYS A 176 -26.22 -0.13 28.44
C LYS A 176 -26.67 -1.56 28.16
N ASN A 177 -25.80 -2.36 27.54
CA ASN A 177 -26.08 -3.74 27.16
C ASN A 177 -25.88 -4.73 28.32
N GLU A 178 -25.21 -4.31 29.42
CA GLU A 178 -25.07 -5.09 30.65
C GLU A 178 -26.26 -4.96 31.64
N LYS A 179 -27.27 -4.16 31.30
CA LYS A 179 -28.50 -4.00 32.08
C LYS A 179 -29.66 -4.74 31.44
#